data_a098c02aee918f7ff9fe92c7ca38a234
#
_entry.id   a098c02aee918f7ff9fe92c7ca38a234
#
_cell.length_a   1.000
_cell.length_b   1.000
_cell.length_c   1.000
_cell.angle_alpha   90.00
_cell.angle_beta   90.00
_cell.angle_gamma   90.00
#
_symmetry.space_group_name_H-M   'P 1'
#
loop_
_entity.id
_entity.type
_entity.pdbx_description
1 polymer ?
#
loop_
_entity_poly.entity_id
_entity_poly.type
_entity_poly.pdbx_seq_one_letter_code
_entity_poly.pdbx_strand_id
1 'polypeptide(L)'
;MRPLETVLIPCLTDNYGVLIHAPGTGETASVDAPDAAPLQAALDTRGWKLSAIFVTHHHNDHTAGIPALKQRYGCRVVGPEAEVARISGLDQLVGEKTPLSFAGYNIRVIETPGHTLGHISYHLPDAKIAFTADTLFALGCGRIFEGDPEMMWHSLKKIAALPDDTIIYCGHEYTLGNGRFALTVEPENQALVARMKDIEALRAKGLPTVPTTIGLEKATNPFLRAAAPAIRARLGMQGKPDWQVFGRLREMKNKA
;
A
#
# COMPACT_ATOMS: atom_id res chain seq x y z
N MET A 1 -10.94 -9.01 -20.89
CA MET A 1 -11.68 -9.28 -19.62
C MET A 1 -12.49 -8.04 -19.27
N ARG A 2 -13.62 -8.18 -18.54
CA ARG A 2 -14.29 -7.00 -17.97
C ARG A 2 -13.40 -6.40 -16.88
N PRO A 3 -13.31 -5.06 -16.76
CA PRO A 3 -12.48 -4.43 -15.75
C PRO A 3 -12.81 -4.90 -14.33
N LEU A 4 -11.81 -4.95 -13.46
CA LEU A 4 -12.01 -5.17 -12.03
C LEU A 4 -12.69 -3.94 -11.40
N GLU A 5 -13.62 -4.19 -10.50
CA GLU A 5 -14.18 -3.16 -9.63
C GLU A 5 -13.39 -3.16 -8.33
N THR A 6 -12.88 -2.00 -7.92
CA THR A 6 -12.17 -1.84 -6.66
C THR A 6 -12.97 -0.95 -5.72
N VAL A 7 -13.09 -1.37 -4.46
CA VAL A 7 -13.81 -0.61 -3.43
C VAL A 7 -12.92 -0.46 -2.21
N LEU A 8 -12.63 0.78 -1.85
CA LEU A 8 -11.89 1.15 -0.66
C LEU A 8 -12.84 1.12 0.55
N ILE A 9 -12.53 0.33 1.55
CA ILE A 9 -13.35 0.15 2.75
C ILE A 9 -12.60 0.74 3.95
N PRO A 10 -13.08 1.85 4.54
CA PRO A 10 -12.53 2.36 5.78
C PRO A 10 -12.71 1.33 6.90
N CYS A 11 -11.65 1.05 7.61
CA CYS A 11 -11.58 0.12 8.73
C CYS A 11 -10.83 0.80 9.88
N LEU A 12 -11.16 0.41 11.12
CA LEU A 12 -10.51 0.95 12.31
C LEU A 12 -10.50 2.50 12.32
N THR A 13 -9.37 3.12 12.72
CA THR A 13 -9.25 4.59 12.77
C THR A 13 -8.85 5.19 11.42
N ASP A 14 -7.92 4.55 10.72
CA ASP A 14 -7.30 5.08 9.49
C ASP A 14 -6.90 4.01 8.48
N ASN A 15 -7.18 2.73 8.76
CA ASN A 15 -6.88 1.61 7.86
C ASN A 15 -7.86 1.53 6.69
N TYR A 16 -7.39 0.95 5.62
CA TYR A 16 -8.18 0.55 4.48
C TYR A 16 -8.08 -0.95 4.21
N GLY A 17 -9.22 -1.64 4.12
CA GLY A 17 -9.34 -2.88 3.37
C GLY A 17 -9.74 -2.57 1.93
N VAL A 18 -9.25 -3.31 0.95
CA VAL A 18 -9.63 -3.09 -0.46
C VAL A 18 -10.32 -4.32 -1.01
N LEU A 19 -11.58 -4.19 -1.38
CA LEU A 19 -12.29 -5.24 -2.12
C LEU A 19 -11.99 -5.11 -3.61
N ILE A 20 -11.71 -6.25 -4.26
CA ILE A 20 -11.54 -6.39 -5.70
C ILE A 20 -12.60 -7.35 -6.18
N HIS A 21 -13.50 -6.89 -7.04
CA HIS A 21 -14.55 -7.73 -7.65
C HIS A 21 -14.33 -7.89 -9.14
N ALA A 22 -14.49 -9.11 -9.63
CA ALA A 22 -14.41 -9.44 -11.04
C ALA A 22 -15.82 -9.72 -11.60
N PRO A 23 -16.49 -8.77 -12.26
CA PRO A 23 -17.87 -8.95 -12.76
C PRO A 23 -18.02 -10.06 -13.80
N GLY A 24 -16.90 -10.48 -14.41
CA GLY A 24 -16.87 -11.55 -15.40
C GLY A 24 -16.99 -12.96 -14.81
N THR A 25 -16.47 -13.16 -13.60
CA THR A 25 -16.49 -14.47 -12.90
C THR A 25 -17.34 -14.45 -11.65
N GLY A 26 -17.67 -13.28 -11.10
CA GLY A 26 -18.35 -13.11 -9.82
C GLY A 26 -17.45 -13.27 -8.61
N GLU A 27 -16.14 -13.52 -8.81
CA GLU A 27 -15.18 -13.67 -7.72
C GLU A 27 -14.89 -12.32 -7.06
N THR A 28 -14.72 -12.33 -5.73
CA THR A 28 -14.34 -11.15 -4.96
C THR A 28 -13.20 -11.49 -4.02
N ALA A 29 -12.17 -10.65 -3.98
CA ALA A 29 -11.10 -10.76 -3.01
C ALA A 29 -11.02 -9.50 -2.13
N SER A 30 -10.48 -9.67 -0.91
CA SER A 30 -10.00 -8.55 -0.10
C SER A 30 -8.48 -8.52 -0.13
N VAL A 31 -7.90 -7.33 -0.26
CA VAL A 31 -6.49 -7.14 0.08
C VAL A 31 -6.43 -6.61 1.50
N ASP A 32 -5.79 -7.38 2.33
CA ASP A 32 -5.83 -7.33 3.78
C ASP A 32 -7.25 -7.46 4.37
N ALA A 33 -7.31 -7.65 5.66
CA ALA A 33 -8.54 -7.77 6.43
C ALA A 33 -8.38 -7.07 7.80
N PRO A 34 -8.32 -5.72 7.82
CA PRO A 34 -8.13 -4.96 9.05
C PRO A 34 -9.21 -5.22 10.09
N ASP A 35 -10.46 -5.26 9.65
CA ASP A 35 -11.64 -5.53 10.46
C ASP A 35 -12.69 -6.26 9.60
N ALA A 36 -13.28 -7.32 10.14
CA ALA A 36 -14.27 -8.12 9.43
C ALA A 36 -15.59 -7.38 9.22
N ALA A 37 -16.05 -6.60 10.21
CA ALA A 37 -17.40 -6.02 10.18
C ALA A 37 -17.63 -5.04 9.01
N PRO A 38 -16.78 -4.03 8.75
CA PRO A 38 -16.96 -3.13 7.61
C PRO A 38 -16.82 -3.85 6.26
N LEU A 39 -15.92 -4.84 6.16
CA LEU A 39 -15.76 -5.65 4.94
C LEU A 39 -17.01 -6.50 4.67
N GLN A 40 -17.59 -7.14 5.70
CA GLN A 40 -18.82 -7.90 5.58
C GLN A 40 -19.98 -7.01 5.15
N ALA A 41 -20.15 -5.84 5.78
CA ALA A 41 -21.21 -4.90 5.43
C ALA A 41 -21.10 -4.44 3.97
N ALA A 42 -19.88 -4.19 3.48
CA ALA A 42 -19.63 -3.81 2.11
C ALA A 42 -19.94 -4.93 1.11
N LEU A 43 -19.60 -6.17 1.45
CA LEU A 43 -19.91 -7.37 0.66
C LEU A 43 -21.43 -7.62 0.59
N ASP A 44 -22.10 -7.57 1.74
CA ASP A 44 -23.55 -7.77 1.84
C ASP A 44 -24.32 -6.73 1.03
N THR A 45 -23.95 -5.46 1.16
CA THR A 45 -24.60 -4.35 0.41
C THR A 45 -24.51 -4.54 -1.11
N ARG A 46 -23.44 -5.18 -1.60
CA ARG A 46 -23.21 -5.41 -3.04
C ARG A 46 -23.66 -6.79 -3.52
N GLY A 47 -24.09 -7.66 -2.61
CA GLY A 47 -24.40 -9.05 -2.93
C GLY A 47 -23.17 -9.86 -3.36
N TRP A 48 -21.97 -9.45 -2.93
CA TRP A 48 -20.72 -10.12 -3.27
C TRP A 48 -20.35 -11.19 -2.24
N LYS A 49 -19.75 -12.27 -2.72
CA LYS A 49 -19.24 -13.34 -1.86
C LYS A 49 -17.72 -13.35 -1.91
N LEU A 50 -17.07 -13.25 -0.75
CA LEU A 50 -15.62 -13.27 -0.64
C LEU A 50 -15.07 -14.65 -0.98
N SER A 51 -14.15 -14.73 -1.96
CA SER A 51 -13.50 -15.96 -2.41
C SER A 51 -12.03 -16.05 -1.98
N ALA A 52 -11.37 -14.92 -1.76
CA ALA A 52 -9.98 -14.88 -1.33
C ALA A 52 -9.67 -13.67 -0.45
N ILE A 53 -8.62 -13.80 0.38
CA ILE A 53 -7.96 -12.68 1.07
C ILE A 53 -6.49 -12.74 0.69
N PHE A 54 -5.95 -11.63 0.18
CA PHE A 54 -4.52 -11.45 -0.12
C PHE A 54 -3.89 -10.64 1.00
N VAL A 55 -3.10 -11.28 1.85
CA VAL A 55 -2.48 -10.68 3.03
C VAL A 55 -1.10 -10.14 2.66
N THR A 56 -0.79 -8.91 3.06
CA THR A 56 0.49 -8.26 2.73
C THR A 56 1.56 -8.52 3.79
N HIS A 57 1.20 -8.47 5.07
CA HIS A 57 2.09 -8.71 6.20
C HIS A 57 1.30 -9.04 7.48
N HIS A 58 2.01 -9.36 8.57
CA HIS A 58 1.42 -9.96 9.77
C HIS A 58 0.78 -8.98 10.77
N HIS A 59 0.92 -7.67 10.63
CA HIS A 59 0.40 -6.75 11.63
C HIS A 59 -1.11 -6.93 11.82
N ASN A 60 -1.53 -6.81 13.08
CA ASN A 60 -2.91 -7.12 13.46
C ASN A 60 -3.95 -6.28 12.75
N ASP A 61 -3.64 -5.02 12.47
CA ASP A 61 -4.47 -4.10 11.72
C ASP A 61 -4.52 -4.36 10.20
N HIS A 62 -3.92 -5.47 9.74
CA HIS A 62 -4.05 -6.04 8.39
C HIS A 62 -4.62 -7.46 8.41
N THR A 63 -4.69 -8.11 9.58
CA THR A 63 -5.01 -9.54 9.68
C THR A 63 -6.15 -9.87 10.64
N ALA A 64 -6.56 -8.94 11.52
CA ALA A 64 -7.52 -9.23 12.59
C ALA A 64 -8.89 -9.73 12.10
N GLY A 65 -9.32 -9.32 10.92
CA GLY A 65 -10.59 -9.76 10.33
C GLY A 65 -10.57 -11.14 9.68
N ILE A 66 -9.37 -11.73 9.44
CA ILE A 66 -9.22 -12.99 8.71
C ILE A 66 -10.06 -14.13 9.31
N PRO A 67 -10.00 -14.43 10.62
CA PRO A 67 -10.74 -15.55 11.17
C PRO A 67 -12.25 -15.48 10.95
N ALA A 68 -12.84 -14.32 11.19
CA ALA A 68 -14.28 -14.11 11.03
C ALA A 68 -14.73 -14.16 9.54
N LEU A 69 -13.94 -13.58 8.63
CA LEU A 69 -14.22 -13.64 7.21
C LEU A 69 -14.06 -15.06 6.66
N LYS A 70 -13.01 -15.78 7.06
CA LYS A 70 -12.80 -17.17 6.66
C LYS A 70 -13.91 -18.09 7.18
N GLN A 71 -14.33 -17.90 8.44
CA GLN A 71 -15.45 -18.64 9.01
C GLN A 71 -16.75 -18.41 8.24
N ARG A 72 -17.05 -17.17 7.88
CA ARG A 72 -18.31 -16.80 7.20
C ARG A 72 -18.36 -17.25 5.73
N TYR A 73 -17.28 -17.03 4.99
CA TYR A 73 -17.29 -17.19 3.53
C TYR A 73 -16.56 -18.44 3.04
N GLY A 74 -15.76 -19.12 3.88
CA GLY A 74 -14.90 -20.21 3.45
C GLY A 74 -13.84 -19.78 2.44
N CYS A 75 -13.45 -18.47 2.45
CA CYS A 75 -12.53 -17.91 1.51
C CYS A 75 -11.10 -18.42 1.71
N ARG A 76 -10.33 -18.51 0.61
CA ARG A 76 -8.91 -18.85 0.66
C ARG A 76 -8.10 -17.65 1.15
N VAL A 77 -7.16 -17.90 2.05
CA VAL A 77 -6.23 -16.89 2.56
C VAL A 77 -4.84 -17.13 1.98
N VAL A 78 -4.34 -16.13 1.25
CA VAL A 78 -3.05 -16.13 0.56
C VAL A 78 -2.15 -15.09 1.21
N GLY A 79 -0.91 -15.44 1.55
CA GLY A 79 -0.02 -14.47 2.18
C GLY A 79 1.46 -14.84 2.09
N PRO A 80 2.35 -13.97 2.59
CA PRO A 80 3.78 -14.11 2.44
C PRO A 80 4.33 -15.37 3.13
N GLU A 81 5.10 -16.16 2.38
CA GLU A 81 5.80 -17.34 2.93
C GLU A 81 6.71 -16.95 4.09
N ALA A 82 7.38 -15.82 4.00
CA ALA A 82 8.32 -15.34 5.02
C ALA A 82 7.64 -15.00 6.37
N GLU A 83 6.30 -14.85 6.39
CA GLU A 83 5.56 -14.54 7.63
C GLU A 83 4.59 -15.63 8.07
N VAL A 84 4.72 -16.83 7.52
CA VAL A 84 3.82 -17.97 7.81
C VAL A 84 3.68 -18.27 9.31
N ALA A 85 4.74 -18.11 10.09
CA ALA A 85 4.72 -18.32 11.53
C ALA A 85 3.97 -17.25 12.33
N ARG A 86 3.66 -16.11 11.69
CA ARG A 86 3.08 -14.90 12.31
C ARG A 86 1.65 -14.62 11.83
N ILE A 87 1.23 -15.21 10.72
CA ILE A 87 -0.12 -15.05 10.16
C ILE A 87 -0.89 -16.35 10.29
N SER A 88 -1.92 -16.36 11.13
CA SER A 88 -2.76 -17.54 11.30
C SER A 88 -3.73 -17.73 10.13
N GLY A 89 -3.94 -18.98 9.74
CA GLY A 89 -5.00 -19.35 8.80
C GLY A 89 -4.65 -19.18 7.33
N LEU A 90 -3.37 -19.01 6.96
CA LEU A 90 -2.92 -19.04 5.57
C LEU A 90 -3.18 -20.41 4.94
N ASP A 91 -3.78 -20.41 3.74
CA ASP A 91 -4.02 -21.61 2.94
C ASP A 91 -3.01 -21.74 1.80
N GLN A 92 -2.45 -20.60 1.33
CA GLN A 92 -1.46 -20.57 0.27
C GLN A 92 -0.35 -19.57 0.62
N LEU A 93 0.88 -20.05 0.52
CA LEU A 93 2.09 -19.26 0.73
C LEU A 93 2.61 -18.73 -0.60
N VAL A 94 3.02 -17.46 -0.64
CA VAL A 94 3.51 -16.82 -1.86
C VAL A 94 4.77 -15.98 -1.62
N GLY A 95 5.61 -15.89 -2.65
CA GLY A 95 6.77 -15.04 -2.78
C GLY A 95 6.95 -14.60 -4.24
N GLU A 96 7.99 -13.86 -4.58
CA GLU A 96 8.20 -13.30 -5.94
C GLU A 96 8.17 -14.33 -7.07
N LYS A 97 8.52 -15.59 -6.77
CA LYS A 97 8.58 -16.67 -7.78
C LYS A 97 7.31 -17.51 -7.83
N THR A 98 6.36 -17.27 -6.95
CA THR A 98 5.13 -18.07 -6.87
C THR A 98 4.12 -17.59 -7.91
N PRO A 99 3.68 -18.44 -8.85
CA PRO A 99 2.58 -18.09 -9.74
C PRO A 99 1.30 -17.81 -8.93
N LEU A 100 0.70 -16.68 -9.17
CA LEU A 100 -0.55 -16.28 -8.52
C LEU A 100 -1.49 -15.64 -9.53
N SER A 101 -2.77 -15.96 -9.44
CA SER A 101 -3.80 -15.33 -10.26
C SER A 101 -5.11 -15.19 -9.49
N PHE A 102 -5.92 -14.24 -9.93
CA PHE A 102 -7.28 -14.01 -9.42
C PHE A 102 -8.20 -13.68 -10.58
N ALA A 103 -9.30 -14.41 -10.72
CA ALA A 103 -10.32 -14.20 -11.75
C ALA A 103 -9.76 -14.05 -13.19
N GLY A 104 -8.68 -14.78 -13.50
CA GLY A 104 -7.97 -14.72 -14.78
C GLY A 104 -6.93 -13.62 -14.91
N TYR A 105 -6.78 -12.72 -13.94
CA TYR A 105 -5.69 -11.74 -13.89
C TYR A 105 -4.45 -12.33 -13.26
N ASN A 106 -3.28 -12.11 -13.89
CA ASN A 106 -2.00 -12.44 -13.27
C ASN A 106 -1.71 -11.47 -12.12
N ILE A 107 -1.25 -12.01 -11.00
CA ILE A 107 -0.77 -11.24 -9.85
C ILE A 107 0.73 -11.46 -9.72
N ARG A 108 1.51 -10.39 -9.79
CA ARG A 108 2.93 -10.40 -9.44
C ARG A 108 3.06 -10.09 -7.96
N VAL A 109 3.66 -11.00 -7.22
CA VAL A 109 4.07 -10.73 -5.84
C VAL A 109 5.42 -10.02 -5.89
N ILE A 110 5.54 -8.93 -5.16
CA ILE A 110 6.78 -8.15 -5.03
C ILE A 110 7.17 -8.18 -3.56
N GLU A 111 8.29 -8.78 -3.24
CA GLU A 111 8.83 -8.74 -1.87
C GLU A 111 9.30 -7.32 -1.57
N THR A 112 8.72 -6.71 -0.54
CA THR A 112 8.94 -5.31 -0.15
C THR A 112 9.30 -5.22 1.34
N PRO A 113 10.39 -5.89 1.77
CA PRO A 113 10.82 -5.86 3.16
C PRO A 113 11.24 -4.46 3.61
N GLY A 114 11.12 -4.21 4.93
CA GLY A 114 11.52 -2.95 5.57
C GLY A 114 10.57 -2.54 6.67
N HIS A 115 9.27 -2.47 6.40
CA HIS A 115 8.24 -2.29 7.43
C HIS A 115 8.17 -3.54 8.32
N THR A 116 7.94 -4.70 7.73
CA THR A 116 8.27 -6.00 8.28
C THR A 116 9.28 -6.70 7.37
N LEU A 117 9.96 -7.76 7.84
CA LEU A 117 10.94 -8.48 7.02
C LEU A 117 10.28 -9.29 5.90
N GLY A 118 9.07 -9.77 6.11
CA GLY A 118 8.34 -10.60 5.14
C GLY A 118 7.26 -9.85 4.37
N HIS A 119 7.19 -8.52 4.46
CA HIS A 119 6.18 -7.72 3.76
C HIS A 119 6.20 -7.94 2.25
N ILE A 120 5.02 -8.11 1.65
CA ILE A 120 4.85 -8.21 0.19
C ILE A 120 3.84 -7.19 -0.31
N SER A 121 4.01 -6.79 -1.57
CA SER A 121 3.04 -6.02 -2.34
C SER A 121 2.48 -6.87 -3.48
N TYR A 122 1.25 -6.60 -3.90
CA TYR A 122 0.62 -7.29 -5.02
C TYR A 122 0.46 -6.35 -6.20
N HIS A 123 0.87 -6.77 -7.39
CA HIS A 123 0.71 -6.00 -8.63
C HIS A 123 -0.08 -6.82 -9.65
N LEU A 124 -1.15 -6.24 -10.18
CA LEU A 124 -1.98 -6.76 -11.26
C LEU A 124 -1.69 -5.95 -12.53
N PRO A 125 -0.71 -6.36 -13.37
CA PRO A 125 -0.26 -5.57 -14.52
C PRO A 125 -1.38 -5.28 -15.51
N ASP A 126 -2.22 -6.29 -15.82
CA ASP A 126 -3.29 -6.19 -16.79
C ASP A 126 -4.42 -5.24 -16.34
N ALA A 127 -4.57 -5.04 -15.02
CA ALA A 127 -5.51 -4.09 -14.44
C ALA A 127 -4.86 -2.73 -14.12
N LYS A 128 -3.52 -2.62 -14.21
CA LYS A 128 -2.72 -1.45 -13.81
C LYS A 128 -2.94 -1.05 -12.35
N ILE A 129 -3.05 -2.02 -11.46
CA ILE A 129 -3.32 -1.80 -10.03
C ILE A 129 -2.20 -2.45 -9.21
N ALA A 130 -1.74 -1.77 -8.15
CA ALA A 130 -0.88 -2.36 -7.15
C ALA A 130 -1.37 -2.04 -5.73
N PHE A 131 -1.18 -3.00 -4.83
CA PHE A 131 -1.50 -2.91 -3.41
C PHE A 131 -0.19 -2.93 -2.65
N THR A 132 0.17 -1.80 -2.05
CA THR A 132 1.47 -1.58 -1.42
C THR A 132 1.42 -1.56 0.09
N ALA A 133 0.22 -1.66 0.66
CA ALA A 133 -0.02 -1.64 2.11
C ALA A 133 0.92 -0.66 2.83
N ASP A 134 1.81 -1.16 3.68
CA ASP A 134 2.69 -0.34 4.53
C ASP A 134 4.10 -0.17 3.97
N THR A 135 4.30 -0.42 2.69
CA THR A 135 5.54 -0.05 2.00
C THR A 135 5.48 1.37 1.45
N LEU A 136 4.53 1.66 0.54
CA LEU A 136 4.37 2.98 -0.08
C LEU A 136 2.99 3.54 0.26
N PHE A 137 2.95 4.69 0.91
CA PHE A 137 1.74 5.49 1.13
C PHE A 137 1.67 6.67 0.17
N ALA A 138 0.48 7.22 -0.01
CA ALA A 138 0.34 8.52 -0.64
C ALA A 138 1.16 9.58 0.13
N LEU A 139 2.11 10.22 -0.58
CA LEU A 139 3.10 11.17 -0.03
C LEU A 139 3.98 10.63 1.09
N GLY A 140 4.06 9.31 1.27
CA GLY A 140 4.76 8.72 2.40
C GLY A 140 5.28 7.31 2.14
N CYS A 141 5.83 6.71 3.19
CA CYS A 141 6.18 5.29 3.26
C CYS A 141 6.00 4.77 4.69
N GLY A 142 5.98 3.46 4.87
CA GLY A 142 5.88 2.83 6.17
C GLY A 142 7.03 3.17 7.12
N ARG A 143 6.79 3.02 8.41
CA ARG A 143 7.86 2.99 9.41
C ARG A 143 8.69 1.73 9.21
N ILE A 144 9.97 1.82 9.54
CA ILE A 144 10.89 0.68 9.52
C ILE A 144 10.86 0.07 10.93
N PHE A 145 10.14 -1.04 11.12
CA PHE A 145 10.08 -1.71 12.41
C PHE A 145 11.08 -2.86 12.51
N GLU A 146 11.31 -3.59 11.41
CA GLU A 146 12.12 -4.81 11.44
C GLU A 146 13.33 -4.74 10.49
N GLY A 147 13.24 -3.97 9.41
CA GLY A 147 14.32 -3.79 8.45
C GLY A 147 15.23 -2.61 8.77
N ASP A 148 15.92 -2.17 7.75
CA ASP A 148 16.79 -0.99 7.79
C ASP A 148 16.47 -0.02 6.62
N PRO A 149 17.05 1.20 6.61
CA PRO A 149 16.79 2.18 5.56
C PRO A 149 17.20 1.73 4.16
N GLU A 150 18.27 0.95 4.03
CA GLU A 150 18.73 0.47 2.72
C GLU A 150 17.74 -0.57 2.16
N MET A 151 17.29 -1.50 2.99
CA MET A 151 16.30 -2.51 2.65
C MET A 151 14.98 -1.87 2.19
N MET A 152 14.43 -0.93 2.99
CA MET A 152 13.18 -0.24 2.65
C MET A 152 13.33 0.63 1.39
N TRP A 153 14.48 1.27 1.18
CA TRP A 153 14.77 2.01 -0.03
C TRP A 153 14.75 1.11 -1.27
N HIS A 154 15.33 -0.09 -1.20
CA HIS A 154 15.28 -1.06 -2.29
C HIS A 154 13.84 -1.52 -2.59
N SER A 155 13.03 -1.73 -1.57
CA SER A 155 11.61 -2.06 -1.70
C SER A 155 10.83 -0.93 -2.40
N LEU A 156 11.03 0.32 -1.98
CA LEU A 156 10.42 1.49 -2.62
C LEU A 156 10.85 1.65 -4.09
N LYS A 157 12.12 1.35 -4.42
CA LYS A 157 12.58 1.37 -5.82
C LYS A 157 11.91 0.32 -6.68
N LYS A 158 11.66 -0.90 -6.15
CA LYS A 158 10.89 -1.93 -6.88
C LYS A 158 9.49 -1.41 -7.22
N ILE A 159 8.80 -0.79 -6.26
CA ILE A 159 7.47 -0.21 -6.48
C ILE A 159 7.54 0.99 -7.44
N ALA A 160 8.51 1.88 -7.30
CA ALA A 160 8.68 3.04 -8.19
C ALA A 160 9.05 2.66 -9.63
N ALA A 161 9.53 1.44 -9.86
CA ALA A 161 9.81 0.92 -11.21
C ALA A 161 8.55 0.45 -11.97
N LEU A 162 7.39 0.39 -11.32
CA LEU A 162 6.11 0.10 -11.98
C LEU A 162 5.75 1.24 -12.95
N PRO A 163 4.92 0.99 -13.98
CA PRO A 163 4.44 2.04 -14.89
C PRO A 163 3.81 3.20 -14.16
N ASP A 164 4.00 4.42 -14.65
CA ASP A 164 3.53 5.65 -14.00
C ASP A 164 2.00 5.72 -13.85
N ASP A 165 1.27 5.05 -14.73
CA ASP A 165 -0.20 4.95 -14.72
C ASP A 165 -0.73 3.81 -13.80
N THR A 166 0.15 3.11 -13.07
CA THR A 166 -0.26 2.12 -12.07
C THR A 166 -0.96 2.80 -10.90
N ILE A 167 -2.19 2.39 -10.63
CA ILE A 167 -3.01 2.86 -9.52
C ILE A 167 -2.54 2.15 -8.25
N ILE A 168 -2.28 2.92 -7.18
CA ILE A 168 -1.74 2.43 -5.91
C ILE A 168 -2.79 2.52 -4.81
N TYR A 169 -3.07 1.39 -4.18
CA TYR A 169 -3.82 1.29 -2.93
C TYR A 169 -2.86 0.98 -1.79
N CYS A 170 -2.79 1.85 -0.81
CA CYS A 170 -2.00 1.67 0.42
C CYS A 170 -2.89 1.35 1.62
N GLY A 171 -2.27 0.94 2.74
CA GLY A 171 -2.98 0.43 3.92
C GLY A 171 -3.68 1.49 4.76
N HIS A 172 -3.29 2.77 4.66
CA HIS A 172 -3.74 3.81 5.60
C HIS A 172 -4.03 5.17 4.96
N GLU A 173 -4.91 5.95 5.59
CA GLU A 173 -5.21 7.35 5.27
C GLU A 173 -4.24 8.31 5.99
N TYR A 174 -2.98 8.28 5.64
CA TYR A 174 -1.96 9.15 6.24
C TYR A 174 -1.61 10.36 5.39
N THR A 175 -2.25 10.54 4.25
CA THR A 175 -1.82 11.47 3.19
C THR A 175 -1.70 12.91 3.64
N LEU A 176 -2.66 13.43 4.43
CA LEU A 176 -2.61 14.81 4.93
C LEU A 176 -1.38 15.06 5.81
N GLY A 177 -1.12 14.15 6.77
CA GLY A 177 0.05 14.24 7.65
C GLY A 177 1.37 14.03 6.90
N ASN A 178 1.38 13.14 5.90
CA ASN A 178 2.52 12.92 5.04
C ASN A 178 2.83 14.14 4.17
N GLY A 179 1.80 14.75 3.60
CA GLY A 179 1.95 15.91 2.74
C GLY A 179 2.42 17.15 3.50
N ARG A 180 1.95 17.38 4.72
CA ARG A 180 2.47 18.43 5.60
C ARG A 180 3.97 18.25 5.85
N PHE A 181 4.41 17.03 6.12
CA PHE A 181 5.83 16.72 6.23
C PHE A 181 6.57 16.95 4.90
N ALA A 182 6.02 16.48 3.79
CA ALA A 182 6.63 16.65 2.47
C ALA A 182 6.90 18.13 2.13
N LEU A 183 5.98 19.03 2.48
CA LEU A 183 6.15 20.48 2.30
C LEU A 183 7.29 21.05 3.16
N THR A 184 7.66 20.46 4.29
CA THR A 184 8.83 20.90 5.06
C THR A 184 10.13 20.54 4.35
N VAL A 185 10.09 19.53 3.50
CA VAL A 185 11.27 18.98 2.79
C VAL A 185 11.43 19.60 1.39
N GLU A 186 10.33 19.74 0.64
CA GLU A 186 10.31 20.32 -0.72
C GLU A 186 9.23 21.40 -0.88
N PRO A 187 9.25 22.52 -0.15
CA PRO A 187 8.20 23.54 -0.25
C PRO A 187 8.13 24.21 -1.63
N GLU A 188 9.19 24.18 -2.42
CA GLU A 188 9.27 24.74 -3.77
C GLU A 188 8.72 23.79 -4.85
N ASN A 189 8.39 22.53 -4.50
CA ASN A 189 7.80 21.57 -5.45
C ASN A 189 6.36 21.95 -5.77
N GLN A 190 6.15 22.59 -6.91
CA GLN A 190 4.83 23.11 -7.32
C GLN A 190 3.77 22.01 -7.49
N ALA A 191 4.19 20.81 -7.93
CA ALA A 191 3.29 19.66 -8.04
C ALA A 191 2.81 19.21 -6.65
N LEU A 192 3.70 19.19 -5.65
CA LEU A 192 3.36 18.87 -4.26
C LEU A 192 2.42 19.96 -3.68
N VAL A 193 2.71 21.25 -3.89
CA VAL A 193 1.87 22.35 -3.41
C VAL A 193 0.46 22.28 -4.00
N ALA A 194 0.34 22.00 -5.31
CA ALA A 194 -0.96 21.83 -5.95
C ALA A 194 -1.71 20.60 -5.38
N ARG A 195 -1.03 19.46 -5.28
CA ARG A 195 -1.60 18.22 -4.72
C ARG A 195 -2.12 18.42 -3.29
N MET A 196 -1.41 19.19 -2.47
CA MET A 196 -1.83 19.44 -1.09
C MET A 196 -3.17 20.18 -0.99
N LYS A 197 -3.46 21.12 -1.89
CA LYS A 197 -4.76 21.81 -1.92
C LYS A 197 -5.91 20.82 -2.16
N ASP A 198 -5.72 19.86 -3.08
CA ASP A 198 -6.72 18.84 -3.36
C ASP A 198 -6.91 17.91 -2.16
N ILE A 199 -5.80 17.47 -1.51
CA ILE A 199 -5.82 16.63 -0.32
C ILE A 199 -6.57 17.33 0.83
N GLU A 200 -6.27 18.59 1.10
CA GLU A 200 -6.94 19.36 2.15
C GLU A 200 -8.43 19.49 1.87
N ALA A 201 -8.81 19.75 0.61
CA ALA A 201 -10.21 19.85 0.20
C ALA A 201 -10.96 18.52 0.35
N LEU A 202 -10.32 17.37 0.03
CA LEU A 202 -10.90 16.05 0.23
C LEU A 202 -11.04 15.74 1.73
N ARG A 203 -9.98 15.93 2.51
CA ARG A 203 -10.00 15.61 3.94
C ARG A 203 -10.93 16.51 4.76
N ALA A 204 -11.12 17.77 4.35
CA ALA A 204 -12.13 18.64 4.95
C ALA A 204 -13.57 18.11 4.78
N LYS A 205 -13.80 17.28 3.76
CA LYS A 205 -15.09 16.61 3.48
C LYS A 205 -15.14 15.18 4.04
N GLY A 206 -14.10 14.71 4.73
CA GLY A 206 -14.00 13.32 5.20
C GLY A 206 -13.79 12.30 4.07
N LEU A 207 -13.46 12.75 2.85
CA LEU A 207 -13.28 11.87 1.70
C LEU A 207 -11.85 11.28 1.68
N PRO A 208 -11.70 10.02 1.16
CA PRO A 208 -10.38 9.39 1.04
C PRO A 208 -9.50 10.13 0.03
N THR A 209 -8.18 10.03 0.24
CA THR A 209 -7.16 10.53 -0.68
C THR A 209 -6.46 9.40 -1.44
N VAL A 210 -6.81 8.17 -1.15
CA VAL A 210 -6.40 6.93 -1.82
C VAL A 210 -7.54 6.54 -2.78
N PRO A 211 -7.23 6.02 -3.98
CA PRO A 211 -5.91 5.65 -4.50
C PRO A 211 -5.07 6.83 -5.02
N THR A 212 -3.78 6.57 -5.21
CA THR A 212 -2.83 7.44 -5.91
C THR A 212 -2.27 6.74 -7.16
N THR A 213 -1.24 7.29 -7.82
CA THR A 213 -0.54 6.64 -8.92
C THR A 213 0.98 6.71 -8.74
N ILE A 214 1.71 5.78 -9.35
CA ILE A 214 3.18 5.78 -9.32
C ILE A 214 3.75 7.10 -9.84
N GLY A 215 3.23 7.62 -10.95
CA GLY A 215 3.69 8.89 -11.53
C GLY A 215 3.50 10.07 -10.57
N LEU A 216 2.36 10.12 -9.88
CA LEU A 216 2.08 11.18 -8.89
C LEU A 216 2.99 11.06 -7.68
N GLU A 217 3.25 9.84 -7.20
CA GLU A 217 4.18 9.62 -6.10
C GLU A 217 5.63 9.99 -6.48
N LYS A 218 6.09 9.62 -7.67
CA LYS A 218 7.43 10.01 -8.17
C LYS A 218 7.58 11.53 -8.27
N ALA A 219 6.51 12.24 -8.59
CA ALA A 219 6.53 13.70 -8.72
C ALA A 219 6.51 14.42 -7.35
N THR A 220 5.91 13.83 -6.31
CA THR A 220 5.54 14.58 -5.09
C THR A 220 5.94 13.92 -3.77
N ASN A 221 6.21 12.60 -3.76
CA ASN A 221 6.53 11.88 -2.52
C ASN A 221 8.03 12.00 -2.20
N PRO A 222 8.45 12.66 -1.11
CA PRO A 222 9.86 12.85 -0.79
C PRO A 222 10.61 11.53 -0.58
N PHE A 223 9.93 10.46 -0.16
CA PHE A 223 10.54 9.15 0.06
C PHE A 223 10.89 8.42 -1.24
N LEU A 224 10.26 8.75 -2.38
CA LEU A 224 10.67 8.30 -3.70
C LEU A 224 11.66 9.27 -4.37
N ARG A 225 11.84 10.45 -3.81
CA ARG A 225 12.64 11.55 -4.35
C ARG A 225 13.95 11.80 -3.60
N ALA A 226 14.44 10.83 -2.83
CA ALA A 226 15.69 10.94 -2.07
C ALA A 226 16.91 11.34 -2.94
N ALA A 227 16.88 11.04 -4.25
CA ALA A 227 17.89 11.47 -5.21
C ALA A 227 17.76 12.94 -5.65
N ALA A 228 16.62 13.62 -5.37
CA ALA A 228 16.36 14.98 -5.84
C ALA A 228 17.39 15.98 -5.27
N PRO A 229 18.02 16.83 -6.14
CA PRO A 229 19.01 17.80 -5.68
C PRO A 229 18.49 18.76 -4.61
N ALA A 230 17.22 19.18 -4.71
CA ALA A 230 16.60 20.08 -3.74
C ALA A 230 16.51 19.46 -2.34
N ILE A 231 16.09 18.19 -2.25
CA ILE A 231 16.03 17.44 -0.98
C ILE A 231 17.44 17.28 -0.39
N ARG A 232 18.41 16.86 -1.21
CA ARG A 232 19.81 16.69 -0.76
C ARG A 232 20.40 18.00 -0.27
N ALA A 233 20.17 19.10 -0.97
CA ALA A 233 20.64 20.43 -0.58
C ALA A 233 20.03 20.86 0.77
N ARG A 234 18.72 20.70 0.93
CA ARG A 234 17.99 21.05 2.16
C ARG A 234 18.47 20.24 3.38
N LEU A 235 18.81 18.97 3.17
CA LEU A 235 19.29 18.09 4.24
C LEU A 235 20.80 18.16 4.46
N GLY A 236 21.58 18.89 3.63
CA GLY A 236 23.03 18.92 3.68
C GLY A 236 23.66 17.56 3.32
N MET A 237 23.01 16.78 2.45
CA MET A 237 23.39 15.39 2.13
C MET A 237 23.82 15.21 0.67
N GLN A 238 24.41 16.24 0.06
CA GLN A 238 24.98 16.13 -1.28
C GLN A 238 26.06 15.04 -1.31
N GLY A 239 26.07 14.22 -2.36
CA GLY A 239 27.03 13.12 -2.53
C GLY A 239 26.80 11.87 -1.65
N LYS A 240 25.81 11.88 -0.76
CA LYS A 240 25.46 10.70 0.02
C LYS A 240 24.67 9.70 -0.81
N PRO A 241 24.75 8.38 -0.56
CA PRO A 241 23.88 7.38 -1.18
C PRO A 241 22.38 7.71 -0.94
N ASP A 242 21.54 7.39 -1.92
CA ASP A 242 20.10 7.68 -1.86
C ASP A 242 19.43 7.08 -0.61
N TRP A 243 19.79 5.85 -0.24
CA TRP A 243 19.21 5.18 0.93
C TRP A 243 19.53 5.91 2.25
N GLN A 244 20.70 6.59 2.35
CA GLN A 244 21.02 7.40 3.52
C GLN A 244 20.17 8.67 3.58
N VAL A 245 19.91 9.30 2.41
CA VAL A 245 19.02 10.45 2.32
C VAL A 245 17.58 10.02 2.67
N PHE A 246 17.13 8.89 2.15
CA PHE A 246 15.86 8.27 2.51
C PHE A 246 15.76 7.98 4.01
N GLY A 247 16.77 7.36 4.60
CA GLY A 247 16.83 7.08 6.04
C GLY A 247 16.70 8.36 6.88
N ARG A 248 17.39 9.44 6.47
CA ARG A 248 17.27 10.74 7.13
C ARG A 248 15.86 11.31 7.04
N LEU A 249 15.21 11.23 5.88
CA LEU A 249 13.80 11.63 5.70
C LEU A 249 12.88 10.83 6.63
N ARG A 250 13.09 9.50 6.74
CA ARG A 250 12.27 8.63 7.59
C ARG A 250 12.44 8.96 9.07
N GLU A 251 13.67 9.21 9.53
CA GLU A 251 13.95 9.67 10.90
C GLU A 251 13.23 11.00 11.21
N MET A 252 13.32 11.97 10.29
CA MET A 252 12.63 13.26 10.45
C MET A 252 11.14 13.07 10.56
N LYS A 253 10.53 12.25 9.68
CA LYS A 253 9.10 11.98 9.72
C LYS A 253 8.66 11.22 10.98
N ASN A 254 9.53 10.42 11.58
CA ASN A 254 9.21 9.73 12.83
C ASN A 254 9.11 10.69 14.04
N LYS A 255 9.70 11.89 13.92
CA LYS A 255 9.73 12.94 14.96
C LYS A 255 8.73 14.08 14.71
N ALA A 256 8.02 14.06 13.56
CA ALA A 256 7.12 15.12 13.12
C ALA A 256 5.67 14.95 13.62
#